data_ec0e6120ec77bfe13c088633d30c9302
#
_entry.id   ec0e6120ec77bfe13c088633d30c9302
#
_cell.length_a   1.000
_cell.length_b   1.000
_cell.length_c   1.000
_cell.angle_alpha   90.00
_cell.angle_beta   90.00
_cell.angle_gamma   90.00
#
_symmetry.space_group_name_H-M   'P 1'
#
loop_
_entity.id
_entity.type
_entity.pdbx_description
1 polymer ?
#
loop_
_entity_poly.entity_id
_entity_poly.type
_entity_poly.pdbx_seq_one_letter_code
_entity_poly.pdbx_strand_id
1 'polypeptide(L)'
;MVVDVKPQATIDLSESKVNQLLARYRKAKGIKDQWTPIFEDCYEYALPQRESFYSESIAKRRSESIFDETAVVGVQEFASRLQAGIVPNYARWADLTSGTEIPKDQQKAVNENLDQVTEYIFEILQNSNFSQEVHETFLDCAVGTGVLLVEEGDAVQPVRFRSIPLPQVLLDSGYDDKIDHVFRERYIKFKQITVAYPKATIPERMMEEMSKNPDKDCKVIEVIYRDYENTKEEEYKYCVISEMYQAELFNDTFKGIGSNPFIIYRWSKCAGEVYGRGPLQL
;
A
#
# COMPACT_ATOMS: atom_id res chain seq x y z
N MET A 1 17.87 -5.24 -56.18
CA MET A 1 16.85 -4.37 -55.55
C MET A 1 17.13 -4.44 -54.07
N VAL A 2 17.91 -3.48 -53.53
CA VAL A 2 18.27 -3.42 -52.12
C VAL A 2 17.13 -2.66 -51.44
N VAL A 3 16.42 -3.32 -50.54
CA VAL A 3 15.37 -2.70 -49.73
C VAL A 3 16.06 -1.94 -48.59
N ASP A 4 16.05 -0.61 -48.68
CA ASP A 4 16.47 0.29 -47.61
C ASP A 4 15.52 0.12 -46.41
N VAL A 5 15.95 -0.64 -45.40
CA VAL A 5 15.28 -0.71 -44.13
C VAL A 5 15.66 0.55 -43.34
N LYS A 6 14.73 1.50 -43.27
CA LYS A 6 14.87 2.66 -42.38
C LYS A 6 15.06 2.15 -40.94
N PRO A 7 16.02 2.70 -40.17
CA PRO A 7 16.17 2.36 -38.77
C PRO A 7 14.87 2.68 -38.03
N GLN A 8 14.24 1.68 -37.47
CA GLN A 8 13.18 1.87 -36.49
C GLN A 8 13.76 2.72 -35.35
N ALA A 9 13.08 3.82 -35.05
CA ALA A 9 13.39 4.61 -33.88
C ALA A 9 13.45 3.67 -32.68
N THR A 10 14.56 3.64 -31.98
CA THR A 10 14.73 2.93 -30.71
C THR A 10 13.73 3.57 -29.72
N ILE A 11 12.59 2.93 -29.56
CA ILE A 11 11.65 3.30 -28.49
C ILE A 11 12.42 3.03 -27.21
N ASP A 12 12.64 4.08 -26.42
CA ASP A 12 13.26 3.92 -25.11
C ASP A 12 12.34 3.02 -24.27
N LEU A 13 12.82 1.82 -23.94
CA LEU A 13 12.04 0.79 -23.23
C LEU A 13 11.56 1.30 -21.87
N SER A 14 12.28 2.24 -21.25
CA SER A 14 11.91 2.87 -19.99
C SER A 14 10.69 3.78 -20.16
N GLU A 15 10.65 4.59 -21.21
CA GLU A 15 9.53 5.48 -21.51
C GLU A 15 8.26 4.70 -21.86
N SER A 16 8.41 3.59 -22.60
CA SER A 16 7.30 2.68 -22.89
C SER A 16 6.71 2.06 -21.62
N LYS A 17 7.55 1.66 -20.65
CA LYS A 17 7.14 1.07 -19.36
C LYS A 17 6.39 2.08 -18.49
N VAL A 18 6.91 3.30 -18.35
CA VAL A 18 6.25 4.37 -17.59
C VAL A 18 4.86 4.65 -18.15
N ASN A 19 4.73 4.74 -19.48
CA ASN A 19 3.45 4.98 -20.14
C ASN A 19 2.45 3.82 -19.90
N GLN A 20 2.90 2.58 -19.90
CA GLN A 20 2.06 1.41 -19.56
C GLN A 20 1.57 1.46 -18.11
N LEU A 21 2.44 1.78 -17.15
CA LEU A 21 2.09 1.91 -15.75
C LEU A 21 1.12 3.07 -15.50
N LEU A 22 1.33 4.22 -16.16
CA LEU A 22 0.40 5.35 -16.09
C LEU A 22 -0.97 5.03 -16.71
N ALA A 23 -1.02 4.25 -17.80
CA ALA A 23 -2.29 3.79 -18.36
C ALA A 23 -3.05 2.88 -17.39
N ARG A 24 -2.35 1.95 -16.72
CA ARG A 24 -2.91 1.11 -15.67
C ARG A 24 -3.39 1.89 -14.46
N TYR A 25 -2.59 2.84 -14.00
CA TYR A 25 -2.96 3.77 -12.94
C TYR A 25 -4.28 4.50 -13.26
N ARG A 26 -4.42 5.04 -14.49
CA ARG A 26 -5.65 5.74 -14.90
C ARG A 26 -6.85 4.80 -14.94
N LYS A 27 -6.66 3.54 -15.35
CA LYS A 27 -7.72 2.52 -15.29
C LYS A 27 -8.13 2.23 -13.85
N ALA A 28 -7.17 2.00 -12.95
CA ALA A 28 -7.43 1.77 -11.52
C ALA A 28 -8.12 2.98 -10.87
N LYS A 29 -7.75 4.21 -11.28
CA LYS A 29 -8.41 5.43 -10.84
C LYS A 29 -9.87 5.47 -11.27
N GLY A 30 -10.18 5.16 -12.53
CA GLY A 30 -11.56 5.08 -13.01
C GLY A 30 -12.42 4.03 -12.29
N ILE A 31 -11.82 2.92 -11.85
CA ILE A 31 -12.51 1.94 -10.99
C ILE A 31 -12.79 2.55 -9.62
N LYS A 32 -11.80 3.18 -8.99
CA LYS A 32 -11.95 3.81 -7.67
C LYS A 32 -12.97 4.94 -7.68
N ASP A 33 -13.01 5.73 -8.74
CA ASP A 33 -13.95 6.86 -8.88
C ASP A 33 -15.42 6.40 -8.77
N GLN A 34 -15.73 5.15 -9.15
CA GLN A 34 -17.07 4.56 -8.98
C GLN A 34 -17.38 4.24 -7.51
N TRP A 35 -16.36 3.97 -6.69
CA TRP A 35 -16.50 3.67 -5.27
C TRP A 35 -16.40 4.91 -4.38
N THR A 36 -15.78 5.96 -4.89
CA THR A 36 -15.50 7.18 -4.14
C THR A 36 -16.73 7.79 -3.45
N PRO A 37 -17.92 7.87 -4.07
CA PRO A 37 -19.10 8.41 -3.38
C PRO A 37 -19.46 7.60 -2.12
N ILE A 38 -19.43 6.26 -2.21
CA ILE A 38 -19.73 5.37 -1.08
C ILE A 38 -18.68 5.53 0.03
N PHE A 39 -17.41 5.60 -0.33
CA PHE A 39 -16.32 5.79 0.63
C PHE A 39 -16.40 7.15 1.32
N GLU A 40 -16.73 8.20 0.58
CA GLU A 40 -16.87 9.55 1.14
C GLU A 40 -18.02 9.62 2.14
N ASP A 41 -19.18 9.01 1.82
CA ASP A 41 -20.30 8.94 2.76
C ASP A 41 -19.90 8.21 4.05
N CYS A 42 -19.20 7.06 3.93
CA CYS A 42 -18.70 6.35 5.11
C CYS A 42 -17.73 7.19 5.94
N TYR A 43 -16.84 7.94 5.29
CA TYR A 43 -15.90 8.81 5.98
C TYR A 43 -16.58 10.01 6.62
N GLU A 44 -17.53 10.64 5.93
CA GLU A 44 -18.25 11.80 6.43
C GLU A 44 -19.01 11.48 7.73
N TYR A 45 -19.72 10.36 7.77
CA TYR A 45 -20.61 10.03 8.88
C TYR A 45 -19.97 9.18 9.98
N ALA A 46 -18.96 8.38 9.67
CA ALA A 46 -18.39 7.44 10.64
C ALA A 46 -16.91 7.69 10.97
N LEU A 47 -16.14 8.31 10.08
CA LEU A 47 -14.72 8.61 10.25
C LEU A 47 -14.40 10.09 9.94
N PRO A 48 -15.06 11.05 10.59
CA PRO A 48 -14.94 12.48 10.25
C PRO A 48 -13.53 13.06 10.44
N GLN A 49 -12.66 12.37 11.18
CA GLN A 49 -11.24 12.70 11.36
C GLN A 49 -10.37 12.33 10.17
N ARG A 50 -10.88 11.50 9.24
CA ARG A 50 -10.15 11.08 8.04
C ARG A 50 -10.18 12.16 6.96
N GLU A 51 -9.17 12.13 6.07
CA GLU A 51 -9.07 12.99 4.90
C GLU A 51 -10.21 12.71 3.90
N SER A 52 -10.75 13.77 3.29
CA SER A 52 -11.78 13.65 2.25
C SER A 52 -11.22 13.09 0.95
N PHE A 53 -12.07 12.37 0.20
CA PHE A 53 -11.74 11.94 -1.16
C PHE A 53 -11.80 13.09 -2.19
N TYR A 54 -12.50 14.17 -1.87
CA TYR A 54 -12.75 15.30 -2.78
C TYR A 54 -11.97 16.58 -2.45
N SER A 55 -11.40 16.67 -1.24
CA SER A 55 -10.78 17.90 -0.76
C SER A 55 -9.46 17.63 -0.07
N GLU A 56 -8.41 18.36 -0.43
CA GLU A 56 -7.12 18.35 0.24
C GLU A 56 -7.12 19.15 1.57
N SER A 57 -8.28 19.65 2.01
CA SER A 57 -8.40 20.45 3.22
C SER A 57 -8.36 19.58 4.48
N ILE A 58 -7.18 19.45 5.05
CA ILE A 58 -6.88 18.64 6.23
C ILE A 58 -7.61 19.10 7.51
N ALA A 59 -8.15 20.32 7.56
CA ALA A 59 -8.66 20.91 8.79
C ALA A 59 -10.15 21.27 8.76
N LYS A 60 -10.92 20.82 7.76
CA LYS A 60 -12.34 21.11 7.70
C LYS A 60 -13.08 20.23 8.73
N ARG A 61 -13.74 20.87 9.70
CA ARG A 61 -14.60 20.15 10.65
C ARG A 61 -15.79 19.57 9.88
N ARG A 62 -15.84 18.26 9.75
CA ARG A 62 -16.98 17.53 9.20
C ARG A 62 -18.06 17.27 10.24
N SER A 63 -17.80 17.62 11.49
CA SER A 63 -18.73 17.42 12.62
C SER A 63 -20.04 18.20 12.51
N GLU A 64 -20.14 19.16 11.59
CA GLU A 64 -21.36 19.95 11.41
C GLU A 64 -22.52 19.15 10.80
N SER A 65 -22.22 18.08 10.06
CA SER A 65 -23.23 17.18 9.48
C SER A 65 -23.53 15.95 10.34
N ILE A 66 -22.83 15.79 11.47
CA ILE A 66 -23.02 14.64 12.36
C ILE A 66 -23.98 15.04 13.48
N PHE A 67 -25.21 14.52 13.43
CA PHE A 67 -26.22 14.72 14.45
C PHE A 67 -26.24 13.61 15.50
N ASP A 68 -25.66 12.43 15.18
CA ASP A 68 -25.60 11.24 16.04
C ASP A 68 -24.21 10.61 15.94
N GLU A 69 -23.56 10.43 17.07
CA GLU A 69 -22.22 9.88 17.18
C GLU A 69 -22.19 8.33 17.16
N THR A 70 -23.33 7.66 17.03
CA THR A 70 -23.43 6.18 17.09
C THR A 70 -22.52 5.51 16.07
N ALA A 71 -22.47 6.03 14.84
CA ALA A 71 -21.62 5.47 13.79
C ALA A 71 -20.13 5.65 14.10
N VAL A 72 -19.74 6.82 14.61
CA VAL A 72 -18.35 7.15 14.99
C VAL A 72 -17.86 6.23 16.11
N VAL A 73 -18.67 6.08 17.17
CA VAL A 73 -18.37 5.19 18.30
C VAL A 73 -18.35 3.74 17.84
N GLY A 74 -19.32 3.33 17.01
CA GLY A 74 -19.42 1.98 16.48
C GLY A 74 -18.19 1.54 15.69
N VAL A 75 -17.59 2.43 14.89
CA VAL A 75 -16.37 2.15 14.13
C VAL A 75 -15.15 2.00 15.04
N GLN A 76 -15.03 2.84 16.08
CA GLN A 76 -13.96 2.73 17.06
C GLN A 76 -14.04 1.41 17.84
N GLU A 77 -15.26 1.02 18.25
CA GLU A 77 -15.47 -0.31 18.88
C GLU A 77 -15.18 -1.47 17.92
N PHE A 78 -15.61 -1.36 16.67
CA PHE A 78 -15.32 -2.36 15.63
C PHE A 78 -13.81 -2.59 15.49
N ALA A 79 -13.02 -1.54 15.27
CA ALA A 79 -11.58 -1.64 15.12
C ALA A 79 -10.90 -2.20 16.37
N SER A 80 -11.32 -1.76 17.56
CA SER A 80 -10.78 -2.22 18.84
C SER A 80 -11.08 -3.71 19.09
N ARG A 81 -12.30 -4.16 18.81
CA ARG A 81 -12.70 -5.57 18.95
C ARG A 81 -12.01 -6.44 17.91
N LEU A 82 -11.87 -5.97 16.69
CA LEU A 82 -11.16 -6.68 15.63
C LEU A 82 -9.68 -6.87 15.99
N GLN A 83 -9.04 -5.81 16.47
CA GLN A 83 -7.65 -5.87 16.93
C GLN A 83 -7.49 -6.83 18.11
N ALA A 84 -8.34 -6.74 19.12
CA ALA A 84 -8.30 -7.63 20.27
C ALA A 84 -8.56 -9.12 19.92
N GLY A 85 -9.32 -9.37 18.86
CA GLY A 85 -9.66 -10.73 18.42
C GLY A 85 -8.64 -11.37 17.48
N ILE A 86 -7.97 -10.55 16.62
CA ILE A 86 -7.08 -11.07 15.57
C ILE A 86 -5.60 -10.92 15.96
N VAL A 87 -5.23 -9.73 16.46
CA VAL A 87 -3.82 -9.36 16.75
C VAL A 87 -3.69 -8.72 18.14
N PRO A 88 -4.06 -9.44 19.22
CA PRO A 88 -3.98 -8.91 20.56
C PRO A 88 -2.54 -8.53 20.95
N ASN A 89 -2.35 -7.32 21.49
CA ASN A 89 -1.03 -6.81 21.84
C ASN A 89 -0.34 -7.57 22.99
N TYR A 90 -1.12 -8.30 23.80
CA TYR A 90 -0.66 -8.96 25.01
C TYR A 90 -0.46 -10.48 24.86
N ALA A 91 -0.76 -11.03 23.70
CA ALA A 91 -0.68 -12.45 23.45
C ALA A 91 -0.03 -12.75 22.10
N ARG A 92 0.63 -13.90 22.04
CA ARG A 92 1.13 -14.47 20.79
C ARG A 92 -0.07 -15.03 20.01
N TRP A 93 -0.28 -14.52 18.81
CA TRP A 93 -1.43 -14.84 17.97
C TRP A 93 -1.07 -15.63 16.70
N ALA A 94 0.21 -15.89 16.48
CA ALA A 94 0.71 -16.69 15.38
C ALA A 94 1.93 -17.52 15.82
N ASP A 95 2.12 -18.67 15.20
CA ASP A 95 3.24 -19.58 15.42
C ASP A 95 3.82 -20.03 14.08
N LEU A 96 5.15 -20.10 14.00
CA LEU A 96 5.85 -20.75 12.92
C LEU A 96 6.00 -22.24 13.24
N THR A 97 5.59 -23.08 12.30
CA THR A 97 5.71 -24.53 12.43
C THR A 97 6.34 -25.15 11.20
N SER A 98 7.02 -26.27 11.37
CA SER A 98 7.62 -27.02 10.28
C SER A 98 6.57 -27.52 9.29
N GLY A 99 6.86 -27.43 8.00
CA GLY A 99 6.02 -27.99 6.95
C GLY A 99 6.01 -29.53 6.96
N THR A 100 5.06 -30.10 6.24
CA THR A 100 4.89 -31.57 6.10
C THR A 100 6.05 -32.26 5.40
N GLU A 101 6.92 -31.52 4.74
CA GLU A 101 8.09 -32.03 4.01
C GLU A 101 9.23 -32.46 4.94
N ILE A 102 9.22 -31.99 6.21
CA ILE A 102 10.28 -32.32 7.17
C ILE A 102 9.97 -33.67 7.83
N PRO A 103 10.94 -34.61 7.87
CA PRO A 103 10.78 -35.89 8.55
C PRO A 103 10.39 -35.73 10.01
N LYS A 104 9.51 -36.62 10.51
CA LYS A 104 8.93 -36.51 11.87
C LYS A 104 9.96 -36.50 12.99
N ASP A 105 11.07 -37.20 12.83
CA ASP A 105 12.19 -37.25 13.77
C ASP A 105 12.93 -35.92 13.89
N GLN A 106 12.91 -35.09 12.86
CA GLN A 106 13.56 -33.78 12.81
C GLN A 106 12.59 -32.63 13.16
N GLN A 107 11.28 -32.85 13.05
CA GLN A 107 10.26 -31.80 13.28
C GLN A 107 10.37 -31.13 14.64
N LYS A 108 10.71 -31.92 15.70
CA LYS A 108 10.83 -31.37 17.06
C LYS A 108 11.94 -30.32 17.14
N ALA A 109 13.14 -30.65 16.67
CA ALA A 109 14.28 -29.73 16.71
C ALA A 109 14.06 -28.48 15.83
N VAL A 110 13.39 -28.65 14.67
CA VAL A 110 13.04 -27.54 13.79
C VAL A 110 12.00 -26.64 14.46
N ASN A 111 10.97 -27.21 15.07
CA ASN A 111 9.92 -26.42 15.74
C ASN A 111 10.46 -25.68 16.97
N GLU A 112 11.40 -26.23 17.73
CA GLU A 112 12.07 -25.52 18.83
C GLU A 112 12.82 -24.27 18.33
N ASN A 113 13.48 -24.35 17.16
CA ASN A 113 14.12 -23.18 16.55
C ASN A 113 13.09 -22.17 15.99
N LEU A 114 12.01 -22.65 15.35
CA LEU A 114 10.96 -21.80 14.82
C LEU A 114 10.20 -21.08 15.95
N ASP A 115 10.06 -21.71 17.10
CA ASP A 115 9.48 -21.10 18.29
C ASP A 115 10.31 -19.89 18.77
N GLN A 116 11.64 -20.05 18.85
CA GLN A 116 12.53 -18.91 19.16
C GLN A 116 12.45 -17.78 18.14
N VAL A 117 12.37 -18.13 16.85
CA VAL A 117 12.20 -17.13 15.78
C VAL A 117 10.85 -16.41 15.95
N THR A 118 9.80 -17.14 16.30
CA THR A 118 8.48 -16.54 16.53
C THR A 118 8.52 -15.57 17.72
N GLU A 119 9.16 -15.95 18.83
CA GLU A 119 9.34 -15.03 19.98
C GLU A 119 10.06 -13.75 19.57
N TYR A 120 11.14 -13.89 18.81
CA TYR A 120 11.89 -12.72 18.31
C TYR A 120 11.06 -11.82 17.39
N ILE A 121 10.24 -12.41 16.50
CA ILE A 121 9.31 -11.64 15.65
C ILE A 121 8.31 -10.86 16.53
N PHE A 122 7.73 -11.47 17.55
CA PHE A 122 6.80 -10.80 18.44
C PHE A 122 7.46 -9.70 19.27
N GLU A 123 8.72 -9.87 19.68
CA GLU A 123 9.49 -8.82 20.34
C GLU A 123 9.68 -7.61 19.40
N ILE A 124 10.04 -7.83 18.12
CA ILE A 124 10.13 -6.77 17.13
C ILE A 124 8.78 -6.06 16.94
N LEU A 125 7.69 -6.82 16.79
CA LEU A 125 6.35 -6.25 16.60
C LEU A 125 5.91 -5.41 17.79
N GLN A 126 6.14 -5.88 19.03
CA GLN A 126 5.78 -5.16 20.25
C GLN A 126 6.59 -3.87 20.44
N ASN A 127 7.85 -3.85 20.00
CA ASN A 127 8.72 -2.68 20.07
C ASN A 127 8.53 -1.72 18.89
N SER A 128 7.70 -2.09 17.89
CA SER A 128 7.40 -1.27 16.72
C SER A 128 6.10 -0.46 16.90
N ASN A 129 5.74 0.30 15.88
CA ASN A 129 4.45 1.00 15.81
C ASN A 129 3.30 0.12 15.26
N PHE A 130 3.47 -1.22 15.20
CA PHE A 130 2.53 -2.16 14.61
C PHE A 130 1.12 -2.02 15.16
N SER A 131 0.98 -2.03 16.50
CA SER A 131 -0.33 -1.97 17.15
C SER A 131 -1.15 -0.75 16.78
N GLN A 132 -0.50 0.41 16.71
CA GLN A 132 -1.15 1.67 16.35
C GLN A 132 -1.58 1.68 14.88
N GLU A 133 -0.69 1.28 13.97
CA GLU A 133 -0.95 1.33 12.53
C GLU A 133 -1.97 0.27 12.10
N VAL A 134 -1.99 -0.89 12.74
CA VAL A 134 -3.03 -1.91 12.51
C VAL A 134 -4.40 -1.42 12.96
N HIS A 135 -4.50 -0.74 14.12
CA HIS A 135 -5.75 -0.14 14.56
C HIS A 135 -6.31 0.83 13.53
N GLU A 136 -5.45 1.74 13.05
CA GLU A 136 -5.79 2.69 11.99
C GLU A 136 -6.24 1.99 10.69
N THR A 137 -5.59 0.87 10.33
CA THR A 137 -5.97 0.06 9.18
C THR A 137 -7.34 -0.61 9.37
N PHE A 138 -7.67 -1.03 10.58
CA PHE A 138 -8.96 -1.65 10.89
C PHE A 138 -10.13 -0.65 10.88
N LEU A 139 -9.88 0.64 11.14
CA LEU A 139 -10.88 1.67 10.92
C LEU A 139 -11.30 1.73 9.43
N ASP A 140 -10.34 1.65 8.51
CA ASP A 140 -10.63 1.61 7.08
C ASP A 140 -11.27 0.27 6.64
N CYS A 141 -11.00 -0.85 7.36
CA CYS A 141 -11.71 -2.11 7.16
C CYS A 141 -13.21 -2.00 7.43
N ALA A 142 -13.65 -1.11 8.33
CA ALA A 142 -15.07 -0.86 8.54
C ALA A 142 -15.74 -0.25 7.30
N VAL A 143 -15.00 0.52 6.52
CA VAL A 143 -15.42 1.02 5.20
C VAL A 143 -15.36 -0.09 4.15
N GLY A 144 -14.46 -1.07 4.30
CA GLY A 144 -14.38 -2.26 3.44
C GLY A 144 -12.97 -2.70 3.09
N THR A 145 -12.02 -1.79 3.00
CA THR A 145 -10.65 -2.12 2.60
C THR A 145 -9.66 -1.31 3.43
N GLY A 146 -8.81 -2.01 4.17
CA GLY A 146 -7.67 -1.42 4.87
C GLY A 146 -6.36 -1.77 4.17
N VAL A 147 -5.41 -0.87 4.19
CA VAL A 147 -4.10 -1.04 3.57
C VAL A 147 -2.99 -0.70 4.56
N LEU A 148 -2.15 -1.69 4.84
CA LEU A 148 -0.98 -1.56 5.70
C LEU A 148 0.29 -1.70 4.85
N LEU A 149 1.20 -0.75 4.97
CA LEU A 149 2.52 -0.79 4.34
C LEU A 149 3.55 -1.21 5.39
N VAL A 150 4.42 -2.14 5.01
CA VAL A 150 5.58 -2.57 5.80
C VAL A 150 6.82 -1.99 5.16
N GLU A 151 7.57 -1.20 5.92
CA GLU A 151 8.78 -0.51 5.48
C GLU A 151 9.98 -0.98 6.31
N GLU A 152 11.17 -0.97 5.72
CA GLU A 152 12.41 -1.10 6.46
C GLU A 152 12.56 0.11 7.39
N GLY A 153 12.90 -0.15 8.63
CA GLY A 153 13.08 0.88 9.65
C GLY A 153 14.55 1.26 9.84
N ASP A 154 14.91 1.53 11.06
CA ASP A 154 16.27 1.88 11.48
C ASP A 154 16.87 0.84 12.46
N ALA A 155 18.06 1.11 12.97
CA ALA A 155 18.74 0.19 13.89
C ALA A 155 17.98 -0.03 15.23
N VAL A 156 17.10 0.89 15.61
CA VAL A 156 16.31 0.81 16.86
C VAL A 156 14.96 0.14 16.60
N GLN A 157 14.34 0.48 15.48
CA GLN A 157 13.08 -0.10 15.02
C GLN A 157 13.28 -0.69 13.61
N PRO A 158 13.69 -1.95 13.50
CA PRO A 158 14.07 -2.53 12.21
C PRO A 158 12.90 -2.67 11.22
N VAL A 159 11.67 -2.68 11.73
CA VAL A 159 10.46 -2.73 10.91
C VAL A 159 9.54 -1.59 11.30
N ARG A 160 9.04 -0.88 10.29
CA ARG A 160 8.07 0.20 10.45
C ARG A 160 6.80 -0.12 9.69
N PHE A 161 5.67 0.16 10.30
CA PHE A 161 4.35 -0.03 9.71
C PHE A 161 3.72 1.34 9.40
N ARG A 162 2.87 1.37 8.39
CA ARG A 162 2.12 2.57 8.04
C ARG A 162 0.75 2.20 7.50
N SER A 163 -0.28 2.65 8.15
CA SER A 163 -1.63 2.62 7.62
C SER A 163 -1.77 3.62 6.49
N ILE A 164 -2.23 3.18 5.33
CA ILE A 164 -2.40 4.04 4.16
C ILE A 164 -3.90 4.30 3.98
N PRO A 165 -4.34 5.57 4.12
CA PRO A 165 -5.75 5.91 3.96
C PRO A 165 -6.26 5.58 2.56
N LEU A 166 -7.51 5.11 2.47
CA LEU A 166 -8.14 4.76 1.19
C LEU A 166 -8.08 5.85 0.12
N PRO A 167 -8.19 7.16 0.44
CA PRO A 167 -8.06 8.22 -0.57
C PRO A 167 -6.75 8.15 -1.37
N GLN A 168 -5.66 7.73 -0.74
CA GLN A 168 -4.32 7.69 -1.33
C GLN A 168 -4.05 6.44 -2.14
N VAL A 169 -4.90 5.40 -2.08
CA VAL A 169 -4.62 4.08 -2.65
C VAL A 169 -5.54 3.75 -3.80
N LEU A 170 -4.96 3.21 -4.88
CA LEU A 170 -5.70 2.60 -5.98
C LEU A 170 -5.22 1.16 -6.14
N LEU A 171 -6.16 0.27 -6.35
CA LEU A 171 -5.92 -1.17 -6.42
C LEU A 171 -6.31 -1.70 -7.80
N ASP A 172 -5.57 -2.68 -8.28
CA ASP A 172 -5.94 -3.47 -9.46
C ASP A 172 -5.68 -4.96 -9.16
N SER A 173 -6.55 -5.82 -9.64
CA SER A 173 -6.46 -7.26 -9.41
C SER A 173 -5.84 -7.98 -10.61
N GLY A 174 -5.08 -9.03 -10.31
CA GLY A 174 -4.55 -9.95 -11.30
C GLY A 174 -5.58 -10.97 -11.78
N TYR A 175 -5.08 -11.94 -12.55
CA TYR A 175 -5.90 -13.00 -13.13
C TYR A 175 -6.49 -13.98 -12.10
N ASP A 176 -5.94 -14.01 -10.90
CA ASP A 176 -6.34 -14.88 -9.77
C ASP A 176 -7.17 -14.15 -8.72
N ASP A 177 -7.68 -12.96 -9.05
CA ASP A 177 -8.44 -12.08 -8.17
C ASP A 177 -7.66 -11.59 -6.92
N LYS A 178 -6.35 -11.84 -6.85
CA LYS A 178 -5.48 -11.21 -5.86
C LYS A 178 -5.13 -9.80 -6.29
N ILE A 179 -4.95 -8.94 -5.30
CA ILE A 179 -4.45 -7.58 -5.55
C ILE A 179 -2.95 -7.69 -5.81
N ASP A 180 -2.56 -7.51 -7.04
CA ASP A 180 -1.19 -7.63 -7.51
C ASP A 180 -0.58 -6.31 -7.99
N HIS A 181 -1.42 -5.27 -8.10
CA HIS A 181 -1.00 -3.91 -8.39
C HIS A 181 -1.59 -2.96 -7.36
N VAL A 182 -0.71 -2.17 -6.76
CA VAL A 182 -1.06 -1.11 -5.81
C VAL A 182 -0.43 0.18 -6.29
N PHE A 183 -1.22 1.23 -6.39
CA PHE A 183 -0.75 2.58 -6.66
C PHE A 183 -1.05 3.43 -5.44
N ARG A 184 -0.07 4.21 -4.99
CA ARG A 184 -0.23 5.15 -3.90
C ARG A 184 0.10 6.55 -4.38
N GLU A 185 -0.85 7.46 -4.26
CA GLU A 185 -0.64 8.88 -4.54
C GLU A 185 -0.04 9.56 -3.32
N ARG A 186 1.04 10.31 -3.52
CA ARG A 186 1.68 11.10 -2.47
C ARG A 186 2.03 12.48 -2.97
N TYR A 187 1.86 13.46 -2.10
CA TYR A 187 2.38 14.80 -2.29
C TYR A 187 3.62 14.98 -1.42
N ILE A 188 4.76 15.24 -2.04
CA ILE A 188 6.05 15.36 -1.38
C ILE A 188 6.67 16.69 -1.84
N LYS A 189 7.23 17.46 -0.92
CA LYS A 189 7.95 18.68 -1.28
C LYS A 189 9.19 18.35 -2.09
N PHE A 190 9.48 19.14 -3.12
CA PHE A 190 10.63 18.89 -3.98
C PHE A 190 11.93 18.65 -3.20
N LYS A 191 12.22 19.44 -2.18
CA LYS A 191 13.42 19.29 -1.32
C LYS A 191 13.47 17.95 -0.55
N GLN A 192 12.35 17.25 -0.39
CA GLN A 192 12.25 16.00 0.35
C GLN A 192 12.36 14.77 -0.56
N ILE A 193 12.29 14.92 -1.88
CA ILE A 193 12.29 13.78 -2.82
C ILE A 193 13.60 12.98 -2.72
N THR A 194 14.74 13.67 -2.67
CA THR A 194 16.06 13.03 -2.54
C THR A 194 16.29 12.39 -1.18
N VAL A 195 15.58 12.85 -0.16
CA VAL A 195 15.62 12.25 1.20
C VAL A 195 14.72 11.02 1.24
N ALA A 196 13.51 11.12 0.65
CA ALA A 196 12.57 10.02 0.60
C ALA A 196 13.06 8.88 -0.32
N TYR A 197 13.75 9.24 -1.40
CA TYR A 197 14.29 8.30 -2.40
C TYR A 197 15.77 8.62 -2.66
N PRO A 198 16.71 8.12 -1.83
CA PRO A 198 18.13 8.50 -1.93
C PRO A 198 18.82 8.16 -3.25
N LYS A 199 18.27 7.20 -4.00
CA LYS A 199 18.79 6.77 -5.30
C LYS A 199 17.93 7.26 -6.47
N ALA A 200 17.11 8.31 -6.25
CA ALA A 200 16.21 8.81 -7.29
C ALA A 200 16.96 9.39 -8.47
N THR A 201 16.54 9.03 -9.68
CA THR A 201 16.98 9.65 -10.93
C THR A 201 16.02 10.78 -11.26
N ILE A 202 16.50 12.02 -11.13
CA ILE A 202 15.66 13.21 -11.29
C ILE A 202 15.87 13.79 -12.70
N PRO A 203 14.79 13.95 -13.51
CA PRO A 203 14.88 14.59 -14.82
C PRO A 203 15.35 16.05 -14.74
N GLU A 204 16.09 16.54 -15.74
CA GLU A 204 16.62 17.91 -15.79
C GLU A 204 15.53 18.98 -15.57
N ARG A 205 14.39 18.85 -16.22
CA ARG A 205 13.24 19.77 -16.06
C ARG A 205 12.73 19.82 -14.62
N MET A 206 12.73 18.68 -13.94
CA MET A 206 12.33 18.59 -12.55
C MET A 206 13.39 19.20 -11.62
N MET A 207 14.70 19.01 -11.91
CA MET A 207 15.80 19.62 -11.17
C MET A 207 15.75 21.15 -11.23
N GLU A 208 15.47 21.72 -12.40
CA GLU A 208 15.30 23.17 -12.56
C GLU A 208 14.15 23.70 -11.69
N GLU A 209 13.02 23.00 -11.65
CA GLU A 209 11.86 23.42 -10.85
C GLU A 209 12.12 23.25 -9.33
N MET A 210 12.79 22.18 -8.94
CA MET A 210 13.24 21.95 -7.55
C MET A 210 14.16 23.09 -7.07
N SER A 211 15.04 23.56 -7.94
CA SER A 211 15.97 24.66 -7.58
C SER A 211 15.24 26.00 -7.44
N LYS A 212 14.20 26.24 -8.22
CA LYS A 212 13.40 27.48 -8.17
C LYS A 212 12.38 27.48 -7.02
N ASN A 213 11.75 26.34 -6.76
CA ASN A 213 10.64 26.21 -5.84
C ASN A 213 10.77 24.96 -4.93
N PRO A 214 11.73 24.91 -3.99
CA PRO A 214 12.03 23.71 -3.20
C PRO A 214 10.89 23.28 -2.27
N ASP A 215 10.01 24.20 -1.88
CA ASP A 215 8.89 23.94 -0.97
C ASP A 215 7.57 23.64 -1.68
N LYS A 216 7.56 23.65 -3.03
CA LYS A 216 6.38 23.26 -3.81
C LYS A 216 6.14 21.77 -3.70
N ASP A 217 4.86 21.38 -3.56
CA ASP A 217 4.46 19.99 -3.53
C ASP A 217 4.52 19.38 -4.94
N CYS A 218 5.09 18.19 -5.01
CA CYS A 218 5.15 17.36 -6.20
C CYS A 218 4.34 16.09 -5.97
N LYS A 219 3.38 15.82 -6.87
CA LYS A 219 2.67 14.55 -6.88
C LYS A 219 3.57 13.46 -7.43
N VAL A 220 3.79 12.43 -6.62
CA VAL A 220 4.45 11.19 -7.02
C VAL A 220 3.49 10.03 -6.85
N ILE A 221 3.63 9.03 -7.71
CA ILE A 221 2.85 7.80 -7.69
C ILE A 221 3.83 6.67 -7.36
N GLU A 222 3.70 6.11 -6.17
CA GLU A 222 4.36 4.86 -5.80
C GLU A 222 3.56 3.71 -6.41
N VAL A 223 4.23 2.85 -7.14
CA VAL A 223 3.63 1.71 -7.82
C VAL A 223 4.32 0.45 -7.36
N ILE A 224 3.56 -0.53 -6.88
CA ILE A 224 4.05 -1.89 -6.73
C ILE A 224 3.21 -2.81 -7.61
N TYR A 225 3.89 -3.70 -8.32
CA TYR A 225 3.21 -4.63 -9.20
C TYR A 225 3.97 -5.96 -9.27
N ARG A 226 3.21 -7.03 -9.41
CA ARG A 226 3.78 -8.37 -9.62
C ARG A 226 4.41 -8.47 -11.01
N ASP A 227 5.65 -8.98 -11.06
CA ASP A 227 6.32 -9.29 -12.29
C ASP A 227 5.96 -10.72 -12.75
N TYR A 228 5.18 -10.80 -13.82
CA TYR A 228 4.78 -12.08 -14.41
C TYR A 228 5.78 -12.65 -15.42
N GLU A 229 6.82 -11.90 -15.78
CA GLU A 229 7.89 -12.39 -16.66
C GLU A 229 8.78 -13.38 -15.91
N ASN A 230 8.93 -13.21 -14.60
CA ASN A 230 9.61 -14.16 -13.74
C ASN A 230 8.64 -15.25 -13.25
N THR A 231 8.65 -16.41 -13.91
CA THR A 231 7.74 -17.53 -13.57
C THR A 231 8.28 -18.45 -12.47
N LYS A 232 9.54 -18.30 -12.06
CA LYS A 232 10.19 -19.19 -11.10
C LYS A 232 9.98 -18.77 -9.66
N GLU A 233 9.97 -17.48 -9.39
CA GLU A 233 9.81 -16.91 -8.06
C GLU A 233 8.78 -15.79 -8.10
N GLU A 234 8.06 -15.61 -7.01
CA GLU A 234 7.19 -14.45 -6.86
C GLU A 234 8.06 -13.20 -6.71
N GLU A 235 7.88 -12.24 -7.61
CA GLU A 235 8.66 -11.02 -7.65
C GLU A 235 7.73 -9.82 -7.80
N TYR A 236 7.93 -8.82 -6.93
CA TYR A 236 7.24 -7.54 -7.00
C TYR A 236 8.22 -6.42 -7.34
N LYS A 237 7.89 -5.65 -8.35
CA LYS A 237 8.63 -4.44 -8.71
C LYS A 237 7.99 -3.24 -8.06
N TYR A 238 8.80 -2.45 -7.38
CA TYR A 238 8.42 -1.18 -6.82
C TYR A 238 9.03 -0.07 -7.66
N CYS A 239 8.24 0.90 -8.07
CA CYS A 239 8.75 2.08 -8.74
C CYS A 239 7.99 3.34 -8.29
N VAL A 240 8.67 4.47 -8.37
CA VAL A 240 8.11 5.79 -8.08
C VAL A 240 8.11 6.58 -9.37
N ILE A 241 6.94 7.06 -9.77
CA ILE A 241 6.73 7.74 -11.04
C ILE A 241 6.22 9.15 -10.76
N SER A 242 6.74 10.11 -11.51
CA SER A 242 6.13 11.42 -11.61
C SER A 242 5.25 11.49 -12.86
N GLU A 243 3.93 11.66 -12.67
CA GLU A 243 2.99 11.80 -13.77
C GLU A 243 3.25 13.09 -14.56
N MET A 244 3.59 14.19 -13.87
CA MET A 244 3.86 15.49 -14.46
C MET A 244 5.07 15.49 -15.41
N TYR A 245 6.13 14.78 -15.00
CA TYR A 245 7.36 14.69 -15.77
C TYR A 245 7.45 13.43 -16.63
N GLN A 246 6.46 12.53 -16.54
CA GLN A 246 6.40 11.24 -17.24
C GLN A 246 7.69 10.42 -17.09
N ALA A 247 8.25 10.42 -15.89
CA ALA A 247 9.54 9.82 -15.59
C ALA A 247 9.47 8.90 -14.39
N GLU A 248 10.22 7.80 -14.44
CA GLU A 248 10.51 6.94 -13.31
C GLU A 248 11.63 7.61 -12.48
N LEU A 249 11.33 7.89 -11.22
CA LEU A 249 12.26 8.53 -10.29
C LEU A 249 13.10 7.50 -9.52
N PHE A 250 12.48 6.36 -9.17
CA PHE A 250 13.11 5.33 -8.36
C PHE A 250 12.53 3.96 -8.71
N ASN A 251 13.34 2.90 -8.61
CA ASN A 251 12.87 1.53 -8.70
C ASN A 251 13.61 0.62 -7.71
N ASP A 252 12.92 -0.42 -7.29
CA ASP A 252 13.44 -1.50 -6.45
C ASP A 252 12.67 -2.80 -6.74
N THR A 253 13.13 -3.92 -6.18
CA THR A 253 12.56 -5.23 -6.43
C THR A 253 12.50 -6.05 -5.15
N PHE A 254 11.32 -6.58 -4.84
CA PHE A 254 11.09 -7.48 -3.72
C PHE A 254 10.91 -8.91 -4.23
N LYS A 255 11.66 -9.87 -3.69
CA LYS A 255 11.66 -11.26 -4.11
C LYS A 255 11.22 -12.19 -3.01
N GLY A 256 10.53 -13.25 -3.41
CA GLY A 256 10.06 -14.31 -2.52
C GLY A 256 8.55 -14.29 -2.29
N ILE A 257 8.04 -15.36 -1.75
CA ILE A 257 6.61 -15.52 -1.45
C ILE A 257 6.18 -14.50 -0.40
N GLY A 258 5.12 -13.75 -0.71
CA GLY A 258 4.59 -12.73 0.21
C GLY A 258 5.47 -11.48 0.35
N SER A 259 6.39 -11.23 -0.59
CA SER A 259 7.29 -10.08 -0.55
C SER A 259 6.63 -8.74 -0.90
N ASN A 260 5.32 -8.72 -1.22
CA ASN A 260 4.59 -7.47 -1.39
C ASN A 260 4.56 -6.69 -0.06
N PRO A 261 5.16 -5.50 0.02
CA PRO A 261 5.15 -4.71 1.25
C PRO A 261 3.77 -4.13 1.60
N PHE A 262 2.83 -4.10 0.65
CA PHE A 262 1.46 -3.69 0.92
C PHE A 262 0.60 -4.88 1.31
N ILE A 263 0.10 -4.86 2.54
CA ILE A 263 -0.84 -5.85 3.07
C ILE A 263 -2.23 -5.26 2.94
N ILE A 264 -3.11 -5.91 2.15
CA ILE A 264 -4.43 -5.41 1.83
C ILE A 264 -5.49 -6.31 2.48
N TYR A 265 -6.27 -5.71 3.36
CA TYR A 265 -7.38 -6.35 4.05
C TYR A 265 -8.69 -5.96 3.37
N ARG A 266 -9.47 -6.94 2.92
CA ARG A 266 -10.84 -6.75 2.45
C ARG A 266 -11.79 -7.40 3.44
N TRP A 267 -12.65 -6.62 4.08
CA TRP A 267 -13.60 -7.15 5.06
C TRP A 267 -14.47 -8.24 4.47
N SER A 268 -15.12 -7.93 3.35
CA SER A 268 -15.88 -8.93 2.57
C SER A 268 -15.49 -8.78 1.10
N LYS A 269 -14.98 -9.88 0.52
CA LYS A 269 -14.66 -9.94 -0.91
C LYS A 269 -15.91 -10.33 -1.69
N CYS A 270 -16.36 -9.50 -2.61
CA CYS A 270 -17.34 -9.85 -3.62
C CYS A 270 -16.65 -10.23 -4.93
N ALA A 271 -17.20 -11.23 -5.63
CA ALA A 271 -16.64 -11.67 -6.90
C ALA A 271 -16.70 -10.54 -7.95
N GLY A 272 -15.58 -10.29 -8.63
CA GLY A 272 -15.47 -9.24 -9.63
C GLY A 272 -15.22 -7.82 -9.06
N GLU A 273 -15.20 -7.64 -7.75
CA GLU A 273 -14.91 -6.37 -7.11
C GLU A 273 -13.45 -6.32 -6.60
N VAL A 274 -12.78 -5.20 -6.85
CA VAL A 274 -11.40 -4.97 -6.41
C VAL A 274 -11.38 -4.57 -4.94
N TYR A 275 -12.29 -3.66 -4.54
CA TYR A 275 -12.44 -3.21 -3.17
C TYR A 275 -13.38 -4.13 -2.36
N GLY A 276 -13.13 -4.21 -1.07
CA GLY A 276 -13.99 -4.95 -0.15
C GLY A 276 -15.26 -4.19 0.22
N ARG A 277 -16.29 -4.92 0.62
CA ARG A 277 -17.51 -4.38 1.22
C ARG A 277 -17.37 -4.37 2.74
N GLY A 278 -17.62 -3.24 3.37
CA GLY A 278 -17.55 -3.07 4.81
C GLY A 278 -18.90 -2.94 5.49
N PRO A 279 -18.97 -3.10 6.82
CA PRO A 279 -20.22 -2.96 7.57
C PRO A 279 -20.85 -1.56 7.49
N LEU A 280 -20.08 -0.53 7.17
CA LEU A 280 -20.60 0.84 6.98
C LEU A 280 -21.29 1.07 5.63
N GLN A 281 -21.16 0.14 4.68
CA GLN A 281 -21.79 0.22 3.35
C GLN A 281 -23.15 -0.48 3.28
N LEU A 282 -23.60 -1.11 4.36
CA LEU A 282 -24.82 -1.93 4.43
C LEU A 282 -26.04 -1.11 4.80
#